data_d9abf7e48a43a17a22c8b2b0216d0f94
#
_entry.id   d9abf7e48a43a17a22c8b2b0216d0f94
#
_cell.length_a   1.000
_cell.length_b   1.000
_cell.length_c   1.000
_cell.angle_alpha   90.00
_cell.angle_beta   90.00
_cell.angle_gamma   90.00
#
_symmetry.space_group_name_H-M   'P 1'
#
loop_
_entity.id
_entity.type
_entity.pdbx_description
1 polymer ?
#
loop_
_entity_poly.entity_id
_entity_poly.type
_entity_poly.pdbx_seq_one_letter_code
_entity_poly.pdbx_strand_id
1 'polypeptide(L)'
;MVKIIAIGKGTQDVFLRSDEFDPHKEGEHMYTHLPLGLKMEVEDVAFETGGNATNVAVTFARQGLESGYLWGLGEDPASQAILHELDKEGVDTSHVIQDPEYQSGYSVIMIATNGERTILNHRGKAFGRTGRHNFDLSAIAKYDWVYPTSLGNGGLTLLRQIIDTAEKNGVKVMLNPAGPELAEKDKLVGLLDGVDILCTNKEEMQLLVSGDTCEELALHALHYVPVAIVSDGPNGVVATDGKTIVRAGMYEDVPVLDRTGAGDAFASGFLSQWSQGKSLRESVIFASANSTSVVTKIGAKAGILRRGVVLHEMPIHEKKITTKEM
;
A
#
# COMPACT_ATOMS: atom_id res chain seq x y z
N MET A 1 6.15 22.40 -5.39
CA MET A 1 5.65 21.06 -5.77
C MET A 1 5.56 20.28 -4.46
N VAL A 2 4.50 19.52 -4.25
CA VAL A 2 4.38 18.72 -3.03
C VAL A 2 5.39 17.57 -3.04
N LYS A 3 6.01 17.30 -1.88
CA LYS A 3 7.04 16.29 -1.68
C LYS A 3 6.55 15.21 -0.74
N ILE A 4 6.62 13.95 -1.12
CA ILE A 4 6.16 12.82 -0.32
C ILE A 4 7.25 11.75 -0.26
N ILE A 5 7.60 11.29 0.95
CA ILE A 5 8.50 10.16 1.15
C ILE A 5 7.73 8.92 1.59
N ALA A 6 7.88 7.82 0.87
CA ALA A 6 7.36 6.51 1.25
C ALA A 6 8.40 5.74 2.07
N ILE A 7 7.99 5.16 3.17
CA ILE A 7 8.85 4.35 4.06
C ILE A 7 8.25 2.96 4.23
N GLY A 8 9.00 1.93 3.86
CA GLY A 8 8.57 0.54 3.99
C GLY A 8 9.18 -0.38 2.93
N LYS A 9 8.67 -1.59 2.86
CA LYS A 9 9.26 -2.65 2.06
C LYS A 9 9.10 -2.44 0.55
N GLY A 10 10.16 -2.84 -0.16
CA GLY A 10 10.16 -3.15 -1.58
C GLY A 10 10.37 -4.66 -1.79
N THR A 11 9.81 -5.21 -2.85
CA THR A 11 9.94 -6.61 -3.23
C THR A 11 10.24 -6.75 -4.72
N GLN A 12 10.89 -7.85 -5.08
CA GLN A 12 10.85 -8.35 -6.45
C GLN A 12 9.84 -9.49 -6.51
N ASP A 13 8.94 -9.43 -7.48
CA ASP A 13 7.89 -10.41 -7.68
C ASP A 13 8.12 -11.15 -9.00
N VAL A 14 8.10 -12.48 -8.96
CA VAL A 14 8.21 -13.35 -10.13
C VAL A 14 6.89 -14.07 -10.31
N PHE A 15 6.21 -13.78 -11.41
CA PHE A 15 4.98 -14.45 -11.78
C PHE A 15 5.29 -15.63 -12.69
N LEU A 16 4.82 -16.79 -12.31
CA LEU A 16 4.93 -18.03 -13.07
C LEU A 16 3.54 -18.47 -13.49
N ARG A 17 3.35 -18.74 -14.76
CA ARG A 17 2.14 -19.38 -15.27
C ARG A 17 2.49 -20.71 -15.90
N SER A 18 1.72 -21.73 -15.55
CA SER A 18 1.86 -23.06 -16.14
C SER A 18 0.52 -23.78 -16.15
N ASP A 19 0.27 -24.52 -17.23
CA ASP A 19 -0.87 -25.43 -17.31
C ASP A 19 -0.73 -26.60 -16.32
N GLU A 20 0.50 -26.87 -15.84
CA GLU A 20 0.77 -27.85 -14.79
C GLU A 20 0.36 -27.37 -13.38
N PHE A 21 0.04 -26.09 -13.22
CA PHE A 21 -0.51 -25.57 -11.95
C PHE A 21 -2.03 -25.79 -11.91
N ASP A 22 -2.44 -27.01 -12.17
CA ASP A 22 -3.86 -27.39 -12.22
C ASP A 22 -4.46 -27.42 -10.81
N PRO A 23 -5.56 -26.66 -10.56
CA PRO A 23 -6.15 -26.58 -9.23
C PRO A 23 -7.06 -27.77 -8.96
N HIS A 24 -6.84 -28.47 -7.86
CA HIS A 24 -7.64 -29.57 -7.35
C HIS A 24 -8.42 -29.18 -6.10
N LYS A 25 -9.68 -29.54 -6.03
CA LYS A 25 -10.51 -29.31 -4.86
C LYS A 25 -10.39 -30.48 -3.87
N GLU A 26 -9.98 -30.16 -2.63
CA GLU A 26 -9.93 -31.09 -1.52
C GLU A 26 -10.71 -30.50 -0.33
N GLY A 27 -11.88 -31.06 -0.02
CA GLY A 27 -12.79 -30.50 0.98
C GLY A 27 -13.30 -29.11 0.56
N GLU A 28 -13.03 -28.09 1.37
CA GLU A 28 -13.44 -26.69 1.11
C GLU A 28 -12.32 -25.84 0.48
N HIS A 29 -11.11 -26.40 0.32
CA HIS A 29 -9.96 -25.68 -0.16
C HIS A 29 -9.53 -26.13 -1.58
N MET A 30 -8.89 -25.21 -2.29
CA MET A 30 -8.24 -25.50 -3.57
C MET A 30 -6.73 -25.66 -3.34
N TYR A 31 -6.13 -26.63 -4.02
CA TYR A 31 -4.72 -26.95 -3.95
C TYR A 31 -4.12 -27.08 -5.34
N THR A 32 -2.84 -26.73 -5.47
CA THR A 32 -1.98 -27.11 -6.59
C THR A 32 -0.92 -28.08 -6.08
N HIS A 33 -0.78 -29.24 -6.70
CA HIS A 33 0.16 -30.26 -6.28
C HIS A 33 1.44 -30.16 -7.10
N LEU A 34 2.55 -29.99 -6.43
CA LEU A 34 3.87 -29.95 -7.04
C LEU A 34 4.62 -31.26 -6.78
N PRO A 35 4.94 -32.05 -7.81
CA PRO A 35 5.63 -33.31 -7.62
C PRO A 35 7.09 -33.07 -7.20
N LEU A 36 7.52 -33.67 -6.11
CA LEU A 36 8.89 -33.59 -5.65
C LEU A 36 9.83 -34.40 -6.55
N GLY A 37 11.02 -33.82 -6.82
CA GLY A 37 12.07 -34.49 -7.59
C GLY A 37 11.90 -34.42 -9.11
N LEU A 38 10.84 -33.81 -9.62
CA LEU A 38 10.64 -33.60 -11.05
C LEU A 38 10.99 -32.16 -11.46
N LYS A 39 11.20 -31.96 -12.76
CA LYS A 39 11.24 -30.64 -13.39
C LYS A 39 9.88 -30.38 -13.98
N MET A 40 9.35 -29.18 -13.74
CA MET A 40 8.11 -28.72 -14.34
C MET A 40 8.44 -27.57 -15.28
N GLU A 41 7.79 -27.55 -16.43
CA GLU A 41 7.90 -26.45 -17.39
C GLU A 41 6.93 -25.33 -16.98
N VAL A 42 7.31 -24.09 -17.23
CA VAL A 42 6.45 -22.93 -17.09
C VAL A 42 6.39 -22.22 -18.44
N GLU A 43 5.18 -21.89 -18.89
CA GLU A 43 4.94 -21.28 -20.21
C GLU A 43 5.28 -19.79 -20.19
N ASP A 44 4.96 -19.08 -19.10
CA ASP A 44 5.19 -17.65 -18.97
C ASP A 44 5.89 -17.30 -17.67
N VAL A 45 6.87 -16.40 -17.78
CA VAL A 45 7.57 -15.81 -16.63
C VAL A 45 7.55 -14.29 -16.77
N ALA A 46 7.02 -13.60 -15.77
CA ALA A 46 7.11 -12.13 -15.68
C ALA A 46 7.87 -11.73 -14.40
N PHE A 47 8.77 -10.76 -14.55
CA PHE A 47 9.51 -10.17 -13.44
C PHE A 47 8.98 -8.76 -13.22
N GLU A 48 8.43 -8.52 -12.05
CA GLU A 48 7.88 -7.25 -11.63
C GLU A 48 8.50 -6.81 -10.31
N THR A 49 8.31 -5.58 -9.94
CA THR A 49 8.66 -5.11 -8.60
C THR A 49 7.39 -4.72 -7.86
N GLY A 50 7.35 -5.07 -6.58
CA GLY A 50 6.25 -4.83 -5.66
C GLY A 50 6.74 -4.25 -4.34
N GLY A 51 5.92 -4.44 -3.33
CA GLY A 51 6.12 -3.89 -1.98
C GLY A 51 5.40 -2.55 -1.81
N ASN A 52 4.61 -2.48 -0.74
CA ASN A 52 3.67 -1.38 -0.51
C ASN A 52 4.32 0.01 -0.69
N ALA A 53 5.52 0.23 -0.10
CA ALA A 53 6.16 1.54 -0.16
C ALA A 53 6.66 1.92 -1.56
N THR A 54 7.17 0.95 -2.34
CA THR A 54 7.59 1.24 -3.72
C THR A 54 6.40 1.47 -4.65
N ASN A 55 5.28 0.76 -4.42
CA ASN A 55 4.05 0.96 -5.19
C ASN A 55 3.51 2.38 -5.00
N VAL A 56 3.46 2.85 -3.75
CA VAL A 56 2.96 4.20 -3.45
C VAL A 56 3.92 5.28 -3.93
N ALA A 57 5.24 5.06 -3.82
CA ALA A 57 6.24 6.00 -4.34
C ALA A 57 6.09 6.20 -5.86
N VAL A 58 5.87 5.13 -6.62
CA VAL A 58 5.60 5.20 -8.06
C VAL A 58 4.30 5.97 -8.36
N THR A 59 3.25 5.79 -7.55
CA THR A 59 2.02 6.59 -7.71
C THR A 59 2.32 8.08 -7.57
N PHE A 60 3.05 8.48 -6.54
CA PHE A 60 3.38 9.90 -6.31
C PHE A 60 4.19 10.48 -7.47
N ALA A 61 5.20 9.77 -7.94
CA ALA A 61 6.01 10.20 -9.08
C ALA A 61 5.17 10.33 -10.37
N ARG A 62 4.33 9.33 -10.69
CA ARG A 62 3.43 9.36 -11.86
C ARG A 62 2.39 10.47 -11.79
N GLN A 63 2.03 10.93 -10.58
CA GLN A 63 1.16 12.09 -10.37
C GLN A 63 1.91 13.43 -10.41
N GLY A 64 3.20 13.40 -10.71
CA GLY A 64 4.04 14.61 -10.86
C GLY A 64 4.39 15.27 -9.54
N LEU A 65 4.46 14.51 -8.45
CA LEU A 65 4.95 14.94 -7.15
C LEU A 65 6.45 14.63 -7.01
N GLU A 66 7.16 15.33 -6.14
CA GLU A 66 8.51 14.91 -5.74
C GLU A 66 8.37 13.70 -4.80
N SER A 67 8.71 12.52 -5.31
CA SER A 67 8.57 11.25 -4.61
C SER A 67 9.91 10.75 -4.12
N GLY A 68 10.01 10.41 -2.82
CA GLY A 68 11.17 9.77 -2.22
C GLY A 68 10.83 8.38 -1.69
N TYR A 69 11.84 7.53 -1.59
CA TYR A 69 11.75 6.20 -1.00
C TYR A 69 12.87 5.99 0.02
N LEU A 70 12.52 5.52 1.21
CA LEU A 70 13.45 5.22 2.28
C LEU A 70 13.19 3.79 2.80
N TRP A 71 14.19 2.92 2.67
CA TRP A 71 14.19 1.57 3.25
C TRP A 71 15.60 0.97 3.21
N GLY A 72 15.75 -0.17 3.89
CA GLY A 72 16.94 -1.01 3.82
C GLY A 72 16.78 -2.13 2.80
N LEU A 73 17.68 -2.21 1.84
CA LEU A 73 17.75 -3.26 0.82
C LEU A 73 19.06 -4.04 0.93
N GLY A 74 19.07 -5.29 0.49
CA GLY A 74 20.28 -6.09 0.35
C GLY A 74 21.13 -5.66 -0.84
N GLU A 75 22.31 -6.28 -0.97
CA GLU A 75 23.15 -6.21 -2.18
C GLU A 75 22.85 -7.40 -3.10
N ASP A 76 21.56 -7.62 -3.41
CA ASP A 76 21.03 -8.77 -4.14
C ASP A 76 20.35 -8.36 -5.45
N PRO A 77 20.06 -9.29 -6.38
CA PRO A 77 19.38 -8.96 -7.63
C PRO A 77 18.02 -8.30 -7.45
N ALA A 78 17.28 -8.65 -6.38
CA ALA A 78 15.99 -8.03 -6.08
C ALA A 78 16.15 -6.54 -5.75
N SER A 79 17.17 -6.17 -4.98
CA SER A 79 17.53 -4.78 -4.72
C SER A 79 17.81 -4.00 -6.01
N GLN A 80 18.58 -4.59 -6.92
CA GLN A 80 18.90 -3.95 -8.21
C GLN A 80 17.65 -3.73 -9.06
N ALA A 81 16.73 -4.70 -9.11
CA ALA A 81 15.49 -4.59 -9.83
C ALA A 81 14.59 -3.48 -9.24
N ILE A 82 14.48 -3.42 -7.91
CA ILE A 82 13.70 -2.41 -7.20
C ILE A 82 14.26 -1.01 -7.49
N LEU A 83 15.56 -0.81 -7.32
CA LEU A 83 16.21 0.49 -7.53
C LEU A 83 16.12 0.94 -8.98
N HIS A 84 16.33 0.04 -9.93
CA HIS A 84 16.21 0.33 -11.35
C HIS A 84 14.80 0.81 -11.73
N GLU A 85 13.75 0.12 -11.23
CA GLU A 85 12.37 0.52 -11.53
C GLU A 85 12.03 1.86 -10.88
N LEU A 86 12.49 2.12 -9.65
CA LEU A 86 12.26 3.40 -8.98
C LEU A 86 12.97 4.57 -9.69
N ASP A 87 14.19 4.35 -10.15
CA ASP A 87 14.95 5.35 -10.94
C ASP A 87 14.23 5.67 -12.26
N LYS A 88 13.78 4.65 -12.99
CA LYS A 88 12.99 4.80 -14.22
C LYS A 88 11.71 5.60 -14.02
N GLU A 89 11.05 5.47 -12.87
CA GLU A 89 9.85 6.23 -12.52
C GLU A 89 10.16 7.59 -11.89
N GLY A 90 11.43 7.94 -11.71
CA GLY A 90 11.86 9.24 -11.18
C GLY A 90 11.66 9.41 -9.68
N VAL A 91 11.70 8.31 -8.92
CA VAL A 91 11.64 8.31 -7.45
C VAL A 91 13.04 8.55 -6.90
N ASP A 92 13.17 9.47 -5.95
CA ASP A 92 14.44 9.70 -5.23
C ASP A 92 14.75 8.53 -4.30
N THR A 93 15.79 7.76 -4.63
CA THR A 93 16.29 6.62 -3.85
C THR A 93 17.54 6.94 -3.05
N SER A 94 17.94 8.21 -2.94
CA SER A 94 19.15 8.64 -2.21
C SER A 94 19.09 8.33 -0.71
N HIS A 95 17.93 8.01 -0.19
CA HIS A 95 17.69 7.63 1.21
C HIS A 95 17.67 6.11 1.45
N VAL A 96 17.85 5.31 0.39
CA VAL A 96 17.93 3.86 0.52
C VAL A 96 19.27 3.47 1.11
N ILE A 97 19.25 2.57 2.09
CA ILE A 97 20.45 1.97 2.65
C ILE A 97 20.61 0.58 2.05
N GLN A 98 21.70 0.37 1.34
CA GLN A 98 22.11 -0.96 0.92
C GLN A 98 23.15 -1.51 1.90
N ASP A 99 22.88 -2.72 2.41
CA ASP A 99 23.73 -3.38 3.40
C ASP A 99 23.77 -4.89 3.08
N PRO A 100 24.95 -5.52 3.01
CA PRO A 100 25.07 -6.94 2.75
C PRO A 100 24.45 -7.85 3.83
N GLU A 101 24.19 -7.33 5.03
CA GLU A 101 23.41 -8.04 6.05
C GLU A 101 21.91 -7.99 5.84
N TYR A 102 21.41 -7.10 4.96
CA TYR A 102 19.99 -7.01 4.61
C TYR A 102 19.66 -8.01 3.50
N GLN A 103 18.39 -8.31 3.36
CA GLN A 103 17.86 -9.12 2.28
C GLN A 103 16.60 -8.42 1.75
N SER A 104 16.56 -8.19 0.45
CA SER A 104 15.41 -7.61 -0.20
C SER A 104 14.23 -8.58 -0.19
N GLY A 105 13.01 -8.06 -0.20
CA GLY A 105 11.81 -8.89 -0.32
C GLY A 105 11.78 -9.59 -1.70
N TYR A 106 11.25 -10.81 -1.72
CA TYR A 106 11.14 -11.60 -2.94
C TYR A 106 9.90 -12.49 -2.89
N SER A 107 9.10 -12.47 -3.94
CA SER A 107 7.92 -13.33 -4.05
C SER A 107 7.96 -14.16 -5.33
N VAL A 108 7.50 -15.40 -5.24
CA VAL A 108 7.15 -16.22 -6.41
C VAL A 108 5.64 -16.40 -6.39
N ILE A 109 4.98 -15.91 -7.42
CA ILE A 109 3.53 -15.96 -7.59
C ILE A 109 3.21 -17.02 -8.65
N MET A 110 2.66 -18.14 -8.22
CA MET A 110 2.22 -19.22 -9.08
C MET A 110 0.76 -18.97 -9.45
N ILE A 111 0.48 -18.79 -10.73
CA ILE A 111 -0.87 -18.53 -11.26
C ILE A 111 -1.41 -19.83 -11.84
N ALA A 112 -2.47 -20.37 -11.22
CA ALA A 112 -3.17 -21.55 -11.68
C ALA A 112 -4.02 -21.28 -12.93
N THR A 113 -4.40 -22.35 -13.65
CA THR A 113 -5.19 -22.27 -14.89
C THR A 113 -6.55 -21.59 -14.72
N ASN A 114 -7.12 -21.63 -13.52
CA ASN A 114 -8.38 -20.96 -13.17
C ASN A 114 -8.22 -19.49 -12.72
N GLY A 115 -6.97 -18.96 -12.74
CA GLY A 115 -6.66 -17.60 -12.30
C GLY A 115 -6.43 -17.45 -10.78
N GLU A 116 -6.61 -18.50 -10.00
CA GLU A 116 -6.21 -18.51 -8.58
C GLU A 116 -4.69 -18.51 -8.46
N ARG A 117 -4.18 -18.07 -7.32
CA ARG A 117 -2.74 -17.94 -7.13
C ARG A 117 -2.26 -18.37 -5.76
N THR A 118 -1.04 -18.87 -5.72
CA THR A 118 -0.28 -19.11 -4.50
C THR A 118 0.96 -18.21 -4.50
N ILE A 119 1.22 -17.53 -3.38
CA ILE A 119 2.36 -16.63 -3.23
C ILE A 119 3.33 -17.24 -2.24
N LEU A 120 4.55 -17.56 -2.71
CA LEU A 120 5.68 -17.92 -1.89
C LEU A 120 6.46 -16.65 -1.57
N ASN A 121 6.33 -16.14 -0.35
CA ASN A 121 6.82 -14.81 0.01
C ASN A 121 8.00 -14.87 0.97
N HIS A 122 9.16 -14.39 0.52
CA HIS A 122 10.29 -14.04 1.38
C HIS A 122 10.21 -12.56 1.73
N ARG A 123 9.88 -12.25 2.98
CA ARG A 123 9.60 -10.88 3.43
C ARG A 123 10.82 -9.96 3.48
N GLY A 124 12.00 -10.48 3.16
CA GLY A 124 13.25 -9.74 3.29
C GLY A 124 13.67 -9.50 4.75
N LYS A 125 14.76 -8.79 4.91
CA LYS A 125 15.34 -8.42 6.21
C LYS A 125 15.98 -7.04 6.07
N ALA A 126 15.38 -6.03 6.63
CA ALA A 126 15.85 -4.64 6.58
C ALA A 126 16.35 -4.13 7.94
N PHE A 127 16.53 -5.03 8.92
CA PHE A 127 17.09 -4.73 10.21
C PHE A 127 18.31 -5.62 10.44
N GLY A 128 19.40 -5.06 10.90
CA GLY A 128 20.60 -5.82 11.24
C GLY A 128 20.37 -6.88 12.34
N ARG A 129 21.37 -7.69 12.67
CA ARG A 129 21.27 -8.78 13.67
C ARG A 129 20.78 -8.32 15.03
N THR A 130 20.98 -7.05 15.37
CA THR A 130 20.55 -6.43 16.63
C THR A 130 19.05 -6.03 16.65
N GLY A 131 18.34 -6.20 15.54
CA GLY A 131 16.97 -5.71 15.37
C GLY A 131 16.87 -4.18 15.24
N ARG A 132 18.00 -3.47 15.12
CA ARG A 132 18.03 -2.02 14.92
C ARG A 132 18.19 -1.70 13.44
N HIS A 133 17.50 -0.64 13.01
CA HIS A 133 17.71 -0.05 11.69
C HIS A 133 18.73 1.09 11.77
N ASN A 134 19.36 1.39 10.63
CA ASN A 134 20.30 2.50 10.50
C ASN A 134 19.71 3.61 9.60
N PHE A 135 18.37 3.73 9.52
CA PHE A 135 17.72 4.71 8.66
C PHE A 135 17.98 6.12 9.17
N ASP A 136 18.39 7.01 8.26
CA ASP A 136 18.47 8.43 8.53
C ASP A 136 17.09 9.07 8.40
N LEU A 137 16.33 9.08 9.48
CA LEU A 137 15.00 9.66 9.53
C LEU A 137 15.01 11.20 9.39
N SER A 138 16.17 11.86 9.51
CA SER A 138 16.26 13.31 9.28
C SER A 138 15.87 13.69 7.85
N ALA A 139 15.95 12.76 6.90
CA ALA A 139 15.46 12.92 5.55
C ALA A 139 13.98 13.34 5.47
N ILE A 140 13.15 12.91 6.43
CA ILE A 140 11.72 13.27 6.50
C ILE A 140 11.52 14.78 6.49
N ALA A 141 12.39 15.54 7.13
CA ALA A 141 12.30 17.01 7.21
C ALA A 141 12.35 17.74 5.83
N LYS A 142 12.72 17.05 4.77
CA LYS A 142 12.77 17.60 3.40
C LYS A 142 11.44 17.46 2.64
N TYR A 143 10.45 16.77 3.23
CA TYR A 143 9.17 16.42 2.61
C TYR A 143 8.00 17.12 3.29
N ASP A 144 6.87 17.23 2.59
CA ASP A 144 5.62 17.75 3.14
C ASP A 144 4.80 16.64 3.80
N TRP A 145 4.97 15.40 3.30
CA TRP A 145 4.28 14.21 3.80
C TRP A 145 5.24 13.03 3.92
N VAL A 146 5.02 12.22 4.95
CA VAL A 146 5.60 10.88 5.08
C VAL A 146 4.50 9.84 5.03
N TYR A 147 4.76 8.77 4.27
CA TYR A 147 3.84 7.65 4.08
C TYR A 147 4.51 6.35 4.56
N PRO A 148 4.41 6.01 5.86
CA PRO A 148 4.86 4.71 6.37
C PRO A 148 3.85 3.63 6.03
N THR A 149 4.35 2.47 5.55
CA THR A 149 3.56 1.27 5.27
C THR A 149 4.40 0.00 5.29
N SER A 150 3.83 -1.10 5.82
CA SER A 150 4.49 -2.43 5.86
C SER A 150 5.91 -2.38 6.43
N LEU A 151 6.07 -1.87 7.65
CA LEU A 151 7.36 -1.77 8.34
C LEU A 151 7.86 -3.12 8.88
N GLY A 152 6.95 -4.10 9.02
CA GLY A 152 7.27 -5.47 9.44
C GLY A 152 7.39 -5.66 10.95
N ASN A 153 7.94 -6.80 11.35
CA ASN A 153 8.09 -7.13 12.76
C ASN A 153 8.96 -6.09 13.49
N GLY A 154 8.47 -5.56 14.61
CA GLY A 154 9.12 -4.46 15.33
C GLY A 154 8.90 -3.08 14.69
N GLY A 155 8.09 -3.00 13.64
CA GLY A 155 7.81 -1.78 12.89
C GLY A 155 7.18 -0.66 13.70
N LEU A 156 6.47 -0.96 14.80
CA LEU A 156 5.87 0.08 15.65
C LEU A 156 6.91 0.96 16.36
N THR A 157 8.08 0.44 16.67
CA THR A 157 9.18 1.25 17.21
C THR A 157 9.68 2.25 16.15
N LEU A 158 9.83 1.78 14.91
CA LEU A 158 10.19 2.64 13.79
C LEU A 158 9.07 3.63 13.47
N LEU A 159 7.81 3.20 13.50
CA LEU A 159 6.66 4.07 13.28
C LEU A 159 6.62 5.23 14.29
N ARG A 160 6.85 4.94 15.57
CA ARG A 160 6.98 5.99 16.62
C ARG A 160 8.05 7.00 16.22
N GLN A 161 9.23 6.54 15.85
CA GLN A 161 10.34 7.44 15.46
C GLN A 161 10.03 8.27 14.21
N ILE A 162 9.32 7.68 13.25
CA ILE A 162 8.86 8.39 12.05
C ILE A 162 7.88 9.50 12.44
N ILE A 163 6.87 9.18 13.26
CA ILE A 163 5.87 10.14 13.73
C ILE A 163 6.54 11.27 14.54
N ASP A 164 7.38 10.94 15.53
CA ASP A 164 8.09 11.93 16.35
C ASP A 164 8.97 12.86 15.48
N THR A 165 9.58 12.30 14.43
CA THR A 165 10.40 13.10 13.49
C THR A 165 9.52 13.98 12.60
N ALA A 166 8.40 13.47 12.13
CA ALA A 166 7.44 14.20 11.31
C ALA A 166 6.85 15.38 12.10
N GLU A 167 6.37 15.13 13.32
CA GLU A 167 5.81 16.16 14.21
C GLU A 167 6.83 17.28 14.50
N LYS A 168 8.06 16.92 14.86
CA LYS A 168 9.15 17.87 15.12
C LYS A 168 9.44 18.81 13.95
N ASN A 169 9.21 18.35 12.72
CA ASN A 169 9.52 19.09 11.49
C ASN A 169 8.26 19.65 10.79
N GLY A 170 7.07 19.47 11.36
CA GLY A 170 5.81 19.92 10.75
C GLY A 170 5.43 19.15 9.48
N VAL A 171 5.91 17.91 9.34
CA VAL A 171 5.60 17.00 8.21
C VAL A 171 4.35 16.20 8.56
N LYS A 172 3.44 16.08 7.61
CA LYS A 172 2.19 15.32 7.81
C LYS A 172 2.39 13.82 7.59
N VAL A 173 1.59 13.02 8.26
CA VAL A 173 1.67 11.55 8.23
C VAL A 173 0.40 10.95 7.66
N MET A 174 0.51 10.16 6.57
CA MET A 174 -0.54 9.25 6.17
C MET A 174 -0.08 7.81 6.43
N LEU A 175 -0.84 7.09 7.24
CA LEU A 175 -0.53 5.71 7.62
C LEU A 175 -1.45 4.72 6.89
N ASN A 176 -0.83 3.70 6.29
CA ASN A 176 -1.49 2.49 5.82
C ASN A 176 -0.78 1.29 6.46
N PRO A 177 -1.22 0.86 7.66
CA PRO A 177 -0.56 -0.22 8.40
C PRO A 177 -0.78 -1.56 7.70
N ALA A 178 0.13 -2.51 7.94
CA ALA A 178 0.02 -3.87 7.44
C ALA A 178 -0.15 -4.88 8.61
N GLY A 179 -0.29 -6.15 8.28
CA GLY A 179 -0.57 -7.20 9.26
C GLY A 179 0.35 -7.20 10.50
N PRO A 180 1.69 -7.04 10.39
CA PRO A 180 2.56 -7.00 11.56
C PRO A 180 2.26 -5.85 12.53
N GLU A 181 1.95 -4.66 12.02
CA GLU A 181 1.59 -3.48 12.81
C GLU A 181 0.20 -3.68 13.46
N LEU A 182 -0.75 -4.20 12.70
CA LEU A 182 -2.12 -4.50 13.17
C LEU A 182 -2.16 -5.61 14.22
N ALA A 183 -1.22 -6.55 14.20
CA ALA A 183 -1.11 -7.60 15.23
C ALA A 183 -0.82 -7.03 16.64
N GLU A 184 -0.25 -5.83 16.73
CA GLU A 184 0.02 -5.11 17.97
C GLU A 184 -0.94 -3.91 18.16
N LYS A 185 -2.23 -4.12 17.89
CA LYS A 185 -3.27 -3.08 17.79
C LYS A 185 -3.27 -2.04 18.91
N ASP A 186 -3.14 -2.46 20.17
CA ASP A 186 -3.19 -1.52 21.31
C ASP A 186 -2.04 -0.52 21.28
N LYS A 187 -0.86 -0.97 20.85
CA LYS A 187 0.30 -0.07 20.67
C LYS A 187 0.12 0.81 19.44
N LEU A 188 -0.45 0.26 18.35
CA LEU A 188 -0.70 1.02 17.13
C LEU A 188 -1.72 2.13 17.38
N VAL A 189 -2.83 1.84 18.07
CA VAL A 189 -3.84 2.85 18.45
C VAL A 189 -3.20 3.97 19.26
N GLY A 190 -2.27 3.67 20.19
CA GLY A 190 -1.52 4.68 20.96
C GLY A 190 -0.54 5.53 20.13
N LEU A 191 -0.43 5.31 18.81
CA LEU A 191 0.38 6.11 17.89
C LEU A 191 -0.46 6.97 16.94
N LEU A 192 -1.77 6.73 16.87
CA LEU A 192 -2.63 7.34 15.85
C LEU A 192 -2.87 8.84 16.05
N ASP A 193 -2.65 9.38 17.25
CA ASP A 193 -2.73 10.82 17.54
C ASP A 193 -1.72 11.66 16.74
N GLY A 194 -0.62 11.04 16.31
CA GLY A 194 0.38 11.66 15.43
C GLY A 194 0.16 11.40 13.94
N VAL A 195 -1.00 10.86 13.53
CA VAL A 195 -1.32 10.51 12.15
C VAL A 195 -2.41 11.44 11.62
N ASP A 196 -2.17 12.09 10.46
CA ASP A 196 -3.14 12.99 9.80
C ASP A 196 -4.19 12.22 9.01
N ILE A 197 -3.80 11.09 8.38
CA ILE A 197 -4.71 10.26 7.58
C ILE A 197 -4.45 8.79 7.89
N LEU A 198 -5.50 8.07 8.26
CA LEU A 198 -5.50 6.61 8.40
C LEU A 198 -6.30 5.99 7.26
N CYS A 199 -5.66 5.10 6.48
CA CYS A 199 -6.31 4.36 5.42
C CYS A 199 -6.12 2.87 5.62
N THR A 200 -7.22 2.11 5.74
CA THR A 200 -7.22 0.66 5.89
C THR A 200 -8.41 0.05 5.14
N ASN A 201 -8.40 -1.28 4.99
CA ASN A 201 -9.61 -1.96 4.61
C ASN A 201 -10.54 -2.17 5.82
N LYS A 202 -11.76 -2.63 5.55
CA LYS A 202 -12.80 -2.83 6.58
C LYS A 202 -12.34 -3.78 7.69
N GLU A 203 -11.77 -4.93 7.33
CA GLU A 203 -11.32 -5.95 8.28
C GLU A 203 -10.18 -5.42 9.17
N GLU A 204 -9.24 -4.69 8.58
CA GLU A 204 -8.15 -4.05 9.31
C GLU A 204 -8.65 -2.95 10.25
N MET A 205 -9.60 -2.10 9.80
CA MET A 205 -10.17 -1.06 10.64
C MET A 205 -10.95 -1.66 11.83
N GLN A 206 -11.63 -2.79 11.65
CA GLN A 206 -12.31 -3.51 12.72
C GLN A 206 -11.37 -4.03 13.81
N LEU A 207 -10.08 -4.18 13.53
CA LEU A 207 -9.09 -4.49 14.55
C LEU A 207 -8.77 -3.26 15.43
N LEU A 208 -8.94 -2.05 14.92
CA LEU A 208 -8.54 -0.80 15.57
C LEU A 208 -9.71 -0.13 16.30
N VAL A 209 -10.89 -0.15 15.70
CA VAL A 209 -12.09 0.49 16.23
C VAL A 209 -13.31 -0.43 16.09
N SER A 210 -14.35 -0.21 16.88
CA SER A 210 -15.61 -0.94 16.77
C SER A 210 -16.47 -0.43 15.62
N GLY A 211 -17.24 -1.30 14.98
CA GLY A 211 -18.20 -0.96 13.93
C GLY A 211 -18.43 -2.11 12.96
N ASP A 212 -19.62 -2.16 12.37
CA ASP A 212 -20.04 -3.19 11.42
C ASP A 212 -20.03 -2.69 9.98
N THR A 213 -20.15 -1.38 9.79
CA THR A 213 -20.15 -0.73 8.48
C THR A 213 -18.90 0.13 8.29
N CYS A 214 -18.47 0.32 7.03
CA CYS A 214 -17.34 1.21 6.72
C CYS A 214 -17.58 2.64 7.23
N GLU A 215 -18.83 3.10 7.30
CA GLU A 215 -19.14 4.43 7.82
C GLU A 215 -18.98 4.53 9.33
N GLU A 216 -19.51 3.58 10.10
CA GLU A 216 -19.30 3.53 11.55
C GLU A 216 -17.80 3.45 11.89
N LEU A 217 -17.07 2.61 11.18
CA LEU A 217 -15.63 2.47 11.35
C LEU A 217 -14.88 3.78 11.05
N ALA A 218 -15.22 4.44 9.95
CA ALA A 218 -14.59 5.71 9.58
C ALA A 218 -14.91 6.82 10.60
N LEU A 219 -16.16 6.89 11.08
CA LEU A 219 -16.56 7.86 12.12
C LEU A 219 -15.87 7.58 13.46
N HIS A 220 -15.77 6.32 13.87
CA HIS A 220 -15.09 5.98 15.11
C HIS A 220 -13.58 6.22 15.03
N ALA A 221 -12.97 6.05 13.87
CA ALA A 221 -11.55 6.35 13.67
C ALA A 221 -11.23 7.85 13.82
N LEU A 222 -12.21 8.76 13.63
CA LEU A 222 -12.04 10.20 13.87
C LEU A 222 -11.72 10.56 15.33
N HIS A 223 -11.90 9.63 16.26
CA HIS A 223 -11.44 9.85 17.64
C HIS A 223 -9.91 9.84 17.76
N TYR A 224 -9.21 9.33 16.75
CA TYR A 224 -7.77 9.15 16.75
C TYR A 224 -7.07 9.94 15.63
N VAL A 225 -7.73 10.15 14.49
CA VAL A 225 -7.13 10.77 13.30
C VAL A 225 -8.05 11.81 12.68
N PRO A 226 -7.54 12.91 12.10
CA PRO A 226 -8.35 13.92 11.44
C PRO A 226 -9.09 13.42 10.19
N VAL A 227 -8.49 12.47 9.44
CA VAL A 227 -9.04 11.91 8.21
C VAL A 227 -8.99 10.39 8.27
N ALA A 228 -10.13 9.74 8.08
CA ALA A 228 -10.24 8.29 8.07
C ALA A 228 -10.81 7.77 6.76
N ILE A 229 -10.23 6.68 6.25
CA ILE A 229 -10.61 6.04 5.00
C ILE A 229 -10.74 4.53 5.24
N VAL A 230 -11.89 3.97 4.90
CA VAL A 230 -12.18 2.54 5.04
C VAL A 230 -12.64 1.98 3.69
N SER A 231 -11.82 1.12 3.09
CA SER A 231 -12.13 0.45 1.83
C SER A 231 -12.71 -0.95 2.07
N ASP A 232 -13.58 -1.41 1.16
CA ASP A 232 -14.21 -2.74 1.22
C ASP A 232 -14.20 -3.41 -0.17
N GLY A 233 -13.07 -3.34 -0.84
CA GLY A 233 -12.87 -3.92 -2.17
C GLY A 233 -13.98 -3.53 -3.16
N PRO A 234 -14.68 -4.52 -3.77
CA PRO A 234 -15.77 -4.24 -4.71
C PRO A 234 -16.97 -3.50 -4.12
N ASN A 235 -17.13 -3.55 -2.79
CA ASN A 235 -18.22 -2.85 -2.10
C ASN A 235 -17.98 -1.35 -1.98
N GLY A 236 -16.78 -0.89 -2.33
CA GLY A 236 -16.44 0.53 -2.39
C GLY A 236 -15.64 1.04 -1.20
N VAL A 237 -15.85 2.31 -0.84
CA VAL A 237 -15.08 3.02 0.17
C VAL A 237 -15.92 4.07 0.89
N VAL A 238 -15.58 4.30 2.16
CA VAL A 238 -16.02 5.47 2.93
C VAL A 238 -14.82 6.27 3.37
N ALA A 239 -14.83 7.57 3.11
CA ALA A 239 -13.81 8.51 3.57
C ALA A 239 -14.47 9.69 4.31
N THR A 240 -13.80 10.20 5.35
CA THR A 240 -14.29 11.36 6.11
C THR A 240 -13.13 12.22 6.61
N ASP A 241 -13.37 13.55 6.64
CA ASP A 241 -12.47 14.57 7.19
C ASP A 241 -13.02 15.20 8.49
N GLY A 242 -13.99 14.54 9.12
CA GLY A 242 -14.69 15.07 10.30
C GLY A 242 -15.75 16.13 9.98
N LYS A 243 -15.87 16.59 8.74
CA LYS A 243 -16.86 17.56 8.29
C LYS A 243 -17.78 16.98 7.23
N THR A 244 -17.24 16.14 6.39
CA THR A 244 -17.89 15.54 5.24
C THR A 244 -17.68 14.04 5.24
N ILE A 245 -18.68 13.27 4.86
CA ILE A 245 -18.55 11.84 4.55
C ILE A 245 -18.75 11.67 3.05
N VAL A 246 -17.81 10.98 2.42
CA VAL A 246 -17.89 10.55 1.03
C VAL A 246 -18.02 9.03 1.00
N ARG A 247 -19.05 8.51 0.36
CA ARG A 247 -19.23 7.09 0.05
C ARG A 247 -19.14 6.91 -1.46
N ALA A 248 -18.27 6.02 -1.88
CA ALA A 248 -18.12 5.69 -3.28
C ALA A 248 -18.25 4.17 -3.47
N GLY A 249 -18.92 3.76 -4.55
CA GLY A 249 -18.95 2.38 -5.01
C GLY A 249 -17.68 2.04 -5.82
N MET A 250 -17.77 0.98 -6.64
CA MET A 250 -16.71 0.72 -7.63
C MET A 250 -16.64 1.85 -8.65
N TYR A 251 -15.41 2.19 -9.05
CA TYR A 251 -15.21 3.17 -10.12
C TYR A 251 -15.75 2.66 -11.44
N GLU A 252 -15.42 1.42 -11.77
CA GLU A 252 -15.86 0.73 -12.98
C GLU A 252 -15.81 -0.78 -12.74
N ASP A 253 -16.75 -1.54 -13.31
CA ASP A 253 -16.71 -3.00 -13.31
C ASP A 253 -15.80 -3.47 -14.45
N VAL A 254 -14.61 -3.92 -14.10
CA VAL A 254 -13.57 -4.35 -15.04
C VAL A 254 -13.16 -5.79 -14.80
N PRO A 255 -12.67 -6.50 -15.83
CA PRO A 255 -12.02 -7.78 -15.62
C PRO A 255 -10.81 -7.64 -14.69
N VAL A 256 -10.83 -8.36 -13.58
CA VAL A 256 -9.73 -8.36 -12.62
C VAL A 256 -8.71 -9.41 -13.03
N LEU A 257 -7.50 -8.97 -13.40
CA LEU A 257 -6.38 -9.86 -13.72
C LEU A 257 -5.53 -10.15 -12.48
N ASP A 258 -5.23 -9.11 -11.69
CA ASP A 258 -4.44 -9.24 -10.47
C ASP A 258 -4.88 -8.17 -9.45
N ARG A 259 -5.13 -8.57 -8.21
CA ARG A 259 -5.53 -7.66 -7.12
C ARG A 259 -4.34 -7.09 -6.34
N THR A 260 -3.12 -7.50 -6.70
CA THR A 260 -1.90 -7.05 -6.02
C THR A 260 -1.72 -5.55 -6.18
N GLY A 261 -1.51 -4.85 -5.07
CA GLY A 261 -1.31 -3.40 -5.07
C GLY A 261 -2.56 -2.53 -5.21
N ALA A 262 -3.77 -3.11 -5.30
CA ALA A 262 -5.01 -2.32 -5.40
C ALA A 262 -5.22 -1.37 -4.21
N GLY A 263 -4.95 -1.85 -2.98
CA GLY A 263 -4.99 -1.04 -1.76
C GLY A 263 -3.94 0.06 -1.76
N ASP A 264 -2.71 -0.24 -2.15
CA ASP A 264 -1.62 0.75 -2.28
C ASP A 264 -1.98 1.83 -3.31
N ALA A 265 -2.52 1.41 -4.46
CA ALA A 265 -2.94 2.31 -5.53
C ALA A 265 -4.09 3.22 -5.07
N PHE A 266 -5.05 2.68 -4.30
CA PHE A 266 -6.10 3.49 -3.71
C PHE A 266 -5.55 4.52 -2.73
N ALA A 267 -4.83 4.08 -1.70
CA ALA A 267 -4.35 4.93 -0.62
C ALA A 267 -3.37 6.00 -1.13
N SER A 268 -2.41 5.64 -2.00
CA SER A 268 -1.49 6.59 -2.60
C SER A 268 -2.17 7.52 -3.61
N GLY A 269 -3.14 7.00 -4.37
CA GLY A 269 -3.98 7.80 -5.26
C GLY A 269 -4.71 8.89 -4.48
N PHE A 270 -5.31 8.54 -3.34
CA PHE A 270 -5.96 9.50 -2.45
C PHE A 270 -4.99 10.58 -1.98
N LEU A 271 -3.87 10.20 -1.38
CA LEU A 271 -2.89 11.15 -0.87
C LEU A 271 -2.33 12.05 -1.99
N SER A 272 -2.11 11.49 -3.17
CA SER A 272 -1.60 12.27 -4.31
C SER A 272 -2.48 13.45 -4.68
N GLN A 273 -3.80 13.33 -4.52
CA GLN A 273 -4.75 14.39 -4.80
C GLN A 273 -4.99 15.29 -3.58
N TRP A 274 -5.19 14.68 -2.41
CA TRP A 274 -5.42 15.37 -1.16
C TRP A 274 -4.27 16.33 -0.79
N SER A 275 -3.04 15.87 -0.95
CA SER A 275 -1.86 16.69 -0.67
C SER A 275 -1.73 17.91 -1.57
N GLN A 276 -2.35 17.90 -2.75
CA GLN A 276 -2.42 19.02 -3.68
C GLN A 276 -3.63 19.95 -3.42
N GLY A 277 -4.36 19.73 -2.33
CA GLY A 277 -5.52 20.56 -1.94
C GLY A 277 -6.82 20.24 -2.68
N LYS A 278 -6.92 19.05 -3.28
CA LYS A 278 -8.17 18.56 -3.84
C LYS A 278 -9.16 18.24 -2.74
N SER A 279 -10.45 18.32 -3.05
CA SER A 279 -11.52 17.95 -2.12
C SER A 279 -11.48 16.46 -1.79
N LEU A 280 -12.11 16.08 -0.67
CA LEU A 280 -12.30 14.68 -0.27
C LEU A 280 -12.92 13.86 -1.41
N ARG A 281 -13.96 14.40 -2.06
CA ARG A 281 -14.62 13.79 -3.21
C ARG A 281 -13.66 13.55 -4.38
N GLU A 282 -12.92 14.57 -4.83
CA GLU A 282 -11.99 14.44 -5.95
C GLU A 282 -10.89 13.43 -5.64
N SER A 283 -10.39 13.43 -4.41
CA SER A 283 -9.36 12.49 -3.96
C SER A 283 -9.85 11.05 -3.97
N VAL A 284 -11.09 10.79 -3.53
CA VAL A 284 -11.71 9.46 -3.58
C VAL A 284 -11.95 8.99 -5.02
N ILE A 285 -12.42 9.87 -5.92
CA ILE A 285 -12.62 9.51 -7.34
C ILE A 285 -11.31 9.05 -7.96
N PHE A 286 -10.25 9.84 -7.82
CA PHE A 286 -8.95 9.48 -8.39
C PHE A 286 -8.40 8.18 -7.75
N ALA A 287 -8.49 8.03 -6.44
CA ALA A 287 -8.08 6.84 -5.72
C ALA A 287 -8.77 5.58 -6.24
N SER A 288 -10.10 5.64 -6.43
CA SER A 288 -10.90 4.55 -6.97
C SER A 288 -10.51 4.21 -8.40
N ALA A 289 -10.33 5.22 -9.27
CA ALA A 289 -9.88 5.04 -10.64
C ALA A 289 -8.49 4.40 -10.72
N ASN A 290 -7.54 4.85 -9.87
CA ASN A 290 -6.19 4.32 -9.82
C ASN A 290 -6.17 2.85 -9.37
N SER A 291 -6.94 2.51 -8.34
CA SER A 291 -7.10 1.12 -7.87
C SER A 291 -7.73 0.23 -8.94
N THR A 292 -8.81 0.70 -9.59
CA THR A 292 -9.47 -0.02 -10.69
C THR A 292 -8.53 -0.27 -11.85
N SER A 293 -7.72 0.74 -12.23
CA SER A 293 -6.73 0.58 -13.30
C SER A 293 -5.67 -0.48 -12.97
N VAL A 294 -5.20 -0.52 -11.72
CA VAL A 294 -4.18 -1.48 -11.27
C VAL A 294 -4.67 -2.91 -11.40
N VAL A 295 -5.91 -3.21 -11.01
CA VAL A 295 -6.41 -4.60 -11.05
C VAL A 295 -6.61 -5.16 -12.47
N THR A 296 -6.56 -4.31 -13.50
CA THR A 296 -6.61 -4.74 -14.92
C THR A 296 -5.26 -5.16 -15.49
N LYS A 297 -4.20 -5.14 -14.71
CA LYS A 297 -2.84 -5.48 -15.13
C LYS A 297 -2.22 -6.49 -14.17
N ILE A 298 -1.22 -7.22 -14.64
CA ILE A 298 -0.39 -8.08 -13.77
C ILE A 298 0.64 -7.19 -13.09
N GLY A 299 0.81 -7.40 -11.78
CA GLY A 299 1.73 -6.63 -10.95
C GLY A 299 1.17 -5.30 -10.44
N ALA A 300 1.73 -4.84 -9.32
CA ALA A 300 1.17 -3.73 -8.54
C ALA A 300 1.37 -2.33 -9.16
N LYS A 301 2.25 -2.18 -10.16
CA LYS A 301 2.65 -0.87 -10.70
C LYS A 301 2.19 -0.62 -12.14
N ALA A 302 1.99 -1.68 -12.94
CA ALA A 302 1.71 -1.55 -14.38
C ALA A 302 0.47 -0.68 -14.66
N GLY A 303 -0.58 -0.83 -13.86
CA GLY A 303 -1.83 -0.09 -13.99
C GLY A 303 -1.90 1.26 -13.29
N ILE A 304 -0.86 1.70 -12.56
CA ILE A 304 -0.87 3.00 -11.86
C ILE A 304 -1.04 4.14 -12.87
N LEU A 305 -2.05 4.97 -12.66
CA LEU A 305 -2.40 6.07 -13.53
C LEU A 305 -1.35 7.18 -13.53
N ARG A 306 -1.16 7.81 -14.70
CA ARG A 306 -0.30 8.98 -14.84
C ARG A 306 -1.09 10.28 -14.71
N ARG A 307 -0.42 11.37 -14.36
CA ARG A 307 -1.01 12.71 -14.29
C ARG A 307 -1.67 13.08 -15.62
N GLY A 308 -2.86 13.68 -15.51
CA GLY A 308 -3.60 14.17 -16.67
C GLY A 308 -4.52 13.12 -17.32
N VAL A 309 -4.65 11.93 -16.75
CA VAL A 309 -5.66 10.98 -17.20
C VAL A 309 -7.06 11.58 -17.03
N VAL A 310 -7.91 11.39 -18.05
CA VAL A 310 -9.31 11.82 -18.00
C VAL A 310 -10.11 10.77 -17.25
N LEU A 311 -10.76 11.20 -16.18
CA LEU A 311 -11.63 10.34 -15.37
C LEU A 311 -13.08 10.52 -15.80
N HIS A 312 -13.86 9.44 -15.72
CA HIS A 312 -15.30 9.50 -15.87
C HIS A 312 -15.99 9.62 -14.49
N GLU A 313 -17.27 9.93 -14.50
CA GLU A 313 -18.06 9.96 -13.27
C GLU A 313 -18.26 8.54 -12.72
N MET A 314 -18.36 8.46 -11.39
CA MET A 314 -18.63 7.21 -10.68
C MET A 314 -19.75 7.39 -9.66
N PRO A 315 -20.41 6.31 -9.22
CA PRO A 315 -21.39 6.38 -8.13
C PRO A 315 -20.72 6.88 -6.85
N ILE A 316 -21.08 8.08 -6.42
CA ILE A 316 -20.53 8.73 -5.24
C ILE A 316 -21.57 9.58 -4.53
N HIS A 317 -21.66 9.44 -3.22
CA HIS A 317 -22.54 10.21 -2.35
C HIS A 317 -21.72 10.98 -1.33
N GLU A 318 -22.01 12.25 -1.21
CA GLU A 318 -21.38 13.16 -0.27
C GLU A 318 -22.42 13.77 0.67
N LYS A 319 -22.16 13.76 1.97
CA LYS A 319 -22.99 14.44 2.96
C LYS A 319 -22.12 15.15 3.99
N LYS A 320 -22.63 16.26 4.53
CA LYS A 320 -22.02 16.91 5.70
C LYS A 320 -22.37 16.14 6.97
N ILE A 321 -21.38 16.02 7.85
CA ILE A 321 -21.58 15.42 9.18
C ILE A 321 -22.37 16.41 10.03
N THR A 322 -23.41 15.90 10.68
CA THR A 322 -24.20 16.67 11.66
C THR A 322 -23.72 16.36 13.07
N THR A 323 -23.94 17.32 14.01
CA THR A 323 -23.55 17.18 15.43
C THR A 323 -24.17 15.96 16.15
N LYS A 324 -25.09 15.24 15.51
CA LYS A 324 -25.70 14.02 16.06
C LYS A 324 -24.95 12.75 15.61
N GLU A 325 -24.05 12.86 14.66
CA GLU A 325 -23.29 11.72 14.06
C GLU A 325 -21.85 11.63 14.62
N MET A 326 -21.41 12.62 15.37
CA MET A 326 -20.22 12.63 16.21
C MET A 326 -20.63 12.24 17.65
#